data_ded8477bcc3a76a49f46dc8147a2423b
#
_entry.id   ded8477bcc3a76a49f46dc8147a2423b
#
_cell.length_a   1.000
_cell.length_b   1.000
_cell.length_c   1.000
_cell.angle_alpha   90.00
_cell.angle_beta   90.00
_cell.angle_gamma   90.00
#
_symmetry.space_group_name_H-M   'P 1'
#
loop_
_entity.id
_entity.type
_entity.pdbx_description
1 polymer ?
#
loop_
_entity_poly.entity_id
_entity_poly.type
_entity_poly.pdbx_seq_one_letter_code
_entity_poly.pdbx_strand_id
1 'polypeptide(L)'
;VIDPADQTPEIAANRALAAAHAGSKMILVGGSSDTDMDNVHATIVAIKEALELVTWAASQDSDAHGVSWEIPVVLFPQGAAALSPAADGITFMMLMNSLDQRFLIGEQVKGAPFVKKSGIEPVPMGYLICEPGGKAGKVGKADLIAPGQIDRVEAYAMAAQFLGFHLFYLEAGSGADSPVNTDLIRAARESCDLPIIVGGGIRDSRAARAASEAGADWVITGNITEEYDDASELQAVLTDLIRGIN
;
A
#
# COMPACT_ATOMS: atom_id res chain seq x y z
N VAL A 1 0.56 1.29 5.18
CA VAL A 1 -0.92 1.40 5.00
C VAL A 1 -1.53 1.82 6.32
N ILE A 2 -2.47 2.74 6.26
CA ILE A 2 -3.30 3.16 7.40
C ILE A 2 -4.76 2.84 7.05
N ASP A 3 -5.40 2.01 7.89
CA ASP A 3 -6.80 1.64 7.71
C ASP A 3 -7.72 2.61 8.47
N PRO A 4 -8.58 3.38 7.78
CA PRO A 4 -9.51 4.31 8.42
C PRO A 4 -10.59 3.65 9.29
N ALA A 5 -10.87 2.35 9.08
CA ALA A 5 -11.88 1.62 9.85
C ALA A 5 -11.39 1.26 11.26
N ASP A 6 -10.09 1.14 11.46
CA ASP A 6 -9.51 0.58 12.69
C ASP A 6 -8.97 1.66 13.65
N GLN A 7 -9.12 2.97 13.32
CA GLN A 7 -8.58 4.07 14.13
C GLN A 7 -9.26 5.42 13.88
N THR A 8 -9.10 6.36 14.82
CA THR A 8 -9.55 7.75 14.61
C THR A 8 -8.59 8.50 13.68
N PRO A 9 -9.03 9.60 13.02
CA PRO A 9 -8.18 10.43 12.19
C PRO A 9 -6.93 10.97 12.92
N GLU A 10 -7.00 11.29 14.20
CA GLU A 10 -5.89 11.78 15.01
C GLU A 10 -4.84 10.69 15.24
N ILE A 11 -5.28 9.46 15.53
CA ILE A 11 -4.37 8.31 15.67
C ILE A 11 -3.69 8.01 14.33
N ALA A 12 -4.47 8.05 13.24
CA ALA A 12 -3.96 7.85 11.89
C ALA A 12 -2.88 8.89 11.52
N ALA A 13 -3.09 10.16 11.86
CA ALA A 13 -2.13 11.23 11.63
C ALA A 13 -0.83 11.01 12.42
N ASN A 14 -0.91 10.62 13.70
CA ASN A 14 0.27 10.32 14.52
C ASN A 14 1.07 9.13 13.96
N ARG A 15 0.40 8.07 13.52
CA ARG A 15 1.03 6.90 12.89
C ARG A 15 1.67 7.26 11.54
N ALA A 16 1.03 8.11 10.75
CA ALA A 16 1.59 8.62 9.50
C ALA A 16 2.86 9.45 9.74
N LEU A 17 2.87 10.32 10.77
CA LEU A 17 4.05 11.08 11.18
C LEU A 17 5.19 10.15 11.62
N ALA A 18 4.91 9.14 12.45
CA ALA A 18 5.91 8.17 12.87
C ALA A 18 6.51 7.43 11.66
N ALA A 19 5.70 7.04 10.67
CA ALA A 19 6.16 6.42 9.44
C ALA A 19 7.00 7.38 8.59
N ALA A 20 6.60 8.64 8.47
CA ALA A 20 7.34 9.69 7.78
C ALA A 20 8.72 9.92 8.40
N HIS A 21 8.78 10.07 9.72
CA HIS A 21 10.02 10.22 10.48
C HIS A 21 10.93 8.99 10.37
N ALA A 22 10.36 7.79 10.25
CA ALA A 22 11.12 6.57 10.00
C ALA A 22 11.73 6.49 8.60
N GLY A 23 11.26 7.32 7.65
CA GLY A 23 11.76 7.38 6.27
C GLY A 23 10.84 6.75 5.22
N SER A 24 9.56 6.48 5.56
CA SER A 24 8.56 6.05 4.57
C SER A 24 8.43 7.06 3.43
N LYS A 25 8.25 6.57 2.21
CA LYS A 25 8.19 7.40 1.00
C LYS A 25 6.78 7.68 0.51
N MET A 26 5.79 7.01 1.10
CA MET A 26 4.38 7.13 0.75
C MET A 26 3.50 6.67 1.91
N ILE A 27 2.38 7.31 2.10
CA ILE A 27 1.32 6.84 3.00
C ILE A 27 0.15 6.35 2.15
N LEU A 28 -0.21 5.09 2.31
CA LEU A 28 -1.40 4.52 1.68
C LEU A 28 -2.55 4.55 2.69
N VAL A 29 -3.71 5.07 2.27
CA VAL A 29 -4.91 5.14 3.11
C VAL A 29 -6.01 4.26 2.52
N GLY A 30 -6.42 3.26 3.26
CA GLY A 30 -7.46 2.32 2.88
C GLY A 30 -7.42 1.03 3.67
N GLY A 31 -8.48 0.26 3.56
CA GLY A 31 -8.65 -1.03 4.24
C GLY A 31 -9.40 -2.03 3.37
N SER A 32 -9.44 -3.27 3.81
CA SER A 32 -10.11 -4.36 3.07
C SER A 32 -11.63 -4.39 3.26
N SER A 33 -12.17 -3.73 4.28
CA SER A 33 -13.62 -3.59 4.55
C SER A 33 -13.88 -2.39 5.47
N ASP A 34 -15.16 -2.06 5.64
CA ASP A 34 -15.66 -1.08 6.63
C ASP A 34 -15.15 0.36 6.43
N THR A 35 -14.62 0.65 5.22
CA THR A 35 -14.22 1.99 4.81
C THR A 35 -15.28 2.62 3.92
N ASP A 36 -15.54 3.91 4.12
CA ASP A 36 -16.44 4.74 3.34
C ASP A 36 -15.81 6.10 3.00
N MET A 37 -16.54 6.95 2.29
CA MET A 37 -16.02 8.27 1.89
C MET A 37 -15.74 9.17 3.09
N ASP A 38 -16.51 9.07 4.16
CA ASP A 38 -16.43 9.98 5.31
C ASP A 38 -15.19 9.64 6.15
N ASN A 39 -15.00 8.35 6.54
CA ASN A 39 -13.86 7.96 7.35
C ASN A 39 -12.53 8.06 6.57
N VAL A 40 -12.54 7.72 5.28
CA VAL A 40 -11.35 7.87 4.40
C VAL A 40 -10.98 9.34 4.23
N HIS A 41 -11.96 10.21 3.96
CA HIS A 41 -11.71 11.64 3.78
C HIS A 41 -11.17 12.28 5.07
N ALA A 42 -11.81 12.04 6.20
CA ALA A 42 -11.36 12.58 7.48
C ALA A 42 -9.92 12.13 7.82
N THR A 43 -9.60 10.87 7.59
CA THR A 43 -8.26 10.32 7.80
C THR A 43 -7.21 10.98 6.89
N ILE A 44 -7.49 11.12 5.59
CA ILE A 44 -6.55 11.75 4.66
C ILE A 44 -6.31 13.22 5.03
N VAL A 45 -7.37 13.96 5.35
CA VAL A 45 -7.24 15.37 5.73
C VAL A 45 -6.38 15.50 6.99
N ALA A 46 -6.64 14.73 8.04
CA ALA A 46 -5.84 14.75 9.26
C ALA A 46 -4.37 14.41 9.04
N ILE A 47 -4.07 13.41 8.21
CA ILE A 47 -2.69 13.04 7.85
C ILE A 47 -2.00 14.19 7.10
N LYS A 48 -2.65 14.78 6.11
CA LYS A 48 -2.07 15.88 5.30
C LYS A 48 -1.82 17.12 6.14
N GLU A 49 -2.77 17.52 6.98
CA GLU A 49 -2.60 18.64 7.91
C GLU A 49 -1.41 18.42 8.86
N ALA A 50 -1.24 17.21 9.38
CA ALA A 50 -0.12 16.88 10.26
C ALA A 50 1.23 16.94 9.50
N LEU A 51 1.31 16.40 8.28
CA LEU A 51 2.52 16.45 7.44
C LEU A 51 2.87 17.90 7.04
N GLU A 52 1.88 18.72 6.69
CA GLU A 52 2.05 20.14 6.37
C GLU A 52 2.59 20.92 7.56
N LEU A 53 2.07 20.67 8.77
CA LEU A 53 2.53 21.31 9.99
C LEU A 53 4.00 20.99 10.28
N VAL A 54 4.42 19.75 10.13
CA VAL A 54 5.82 19.35 10.33
C VAL A 54 6.73 19.98 9.26
N THR A 55 6.29 20.01 8.01
CA THR A 55 7.00 20.67 6.90
C THR A 55 7.19 22.16 7.19
N TRP A 56 6.13 22.84 7.64
CA TRP A 56 6.21 24.25 8.02
C TRP A 56 7.15 24.47 9.21
N ALA A 57 7.07 23.65 10.26
CA ALA A 57 7.96 23.76 11.41
C ALA A 57 9.44 23.55 11.03
N ALA A 58 9.74 22.55 10.20
CA ALA A 58 11.07 22.29 9.69
C ALA A 58 11.62 23.45 8.83
N SER A 59 10.76 24.15 8.08
CA SER A 59 11.17 25.32 7.28
C SER A 59 11.59 26.53 8.12
N GLN A 60 11.19 26.59 9.40
CA GLN A 60 11.59 27.65 10.34
C GLN A 60 12.93 27.36 11.02
N ASP A 61 13.42 26.13 10.94
CA ASP A 61 14.70 25.72 11.53
C ASP A 61 15.83 25.86 10.50
N SER A 62 16.78 26.78 10.75
CA SER A 62 17.92 27.04 9.86
C SER A 62 18.86 25.84 9.71
N ASP A 63 18.82 24.89 10.64
CA ASP A 63 19.67 23.70 10.67
C ASP A 63 19.02 22.47 10.03
N ALA A 64 17.72 22.54 9.68
CA ALA A 64 16.95 21.45 9.08
C ALA A 64 17.13 21.33 7.55
N HIS A 65 18.32 21.66 7.03
CA HIS A 65 18.58 21.59 5.59
C HIS A 65 18.47 20.18 5.03
N GLY A 66 17.48 19.97 4.16
CA GLY A 66 17.40 18.81 3.25
C GLY A 66 16.42 17.71 3.60
N VAL A 67 15.56 17.86 4.61
CA VAL A 67 14.47 16.91 4.88
C VAL A 67 13.20 17.41 4.17
N SER A 68 12.84 16.79 3.06
CA SER A 68 11.53 16.99 2.44
C SER A 68 10.52 16.08 3.11
N TRP A 69 9.46 16.67 3.69
CA TRP A 69 8.30 15.99 4.25
C TRP A 69 7.14 15.91 3.25
N GLU A 70 7.39 16.22 1.98
CA GLU A 70 6.44 16.06 0.89
C GLU A 70 6.26 14.57 0.57
N ILE A 71 5.49 13.90 1.43
CA ILE A 71 5.18 12.48 1.30
C ILE A 71 3.79 12.35 0.71
N PRO A 72 3.61 11.71 -0.44
CA PRO A 72 2.29 11.56 -1.05
C PRO A 72 1.38 10.68 -0.19
N VAL A 73 0.13 11.12 -0.04
CA VAL A 73 -0.96 10.40 0.62
C VAL A 73 -1.87 9.85 -0.46
N VAL A 74 -1.84 8.53 -0.65
CA VAL A 74 -2.45 7.86 -1.80
C VAL A 74 -3.57 6.93 -1.34
N LEU A 75 -4.71 6.98 -2.02
CA LEU A 75 -5.81 6.05 -1.79
C LEU A 75 -5.42 4.61 -2.12
N PHE A 76 -5.74 3.70 -1.20
CA PHE A 76 -5.64 2.25 -1.38
C PHE A 76 -7.00 1.61 -1.07
N PRO A 77 -8.03 1.89 -1.90
CA PRO A 77 -9.42 1.66 -1.56
C PRO A 77 -9.85 0.22 -1.81
N GLN A 78 -10.78 -0.28 -0.99
CA GLN A 78 -11.51 -1.52 -1.27
C GLN A 78 -12.46 -1.42 -2.49
N GLY A 79 -12.81 -0.20 -2.90
CA GLY A 79 -13.72 0.05 -4.02
C GLY A 79 -14.17 1.52 -4.08
N ALA A 80 -15.08 1.80 -5.00
CA ALA A 80 -15.57 3.15 -5.32
C ALA A 80 -16.35 3.85 -4.19
N ALA A 81 -16.72 3.13 -3.14
CA ALA A 81 -17.40 3.71 -1.98
C ALA A 81 -16.43 4.35 -0.96
N ALA A 82 -15.12 4.18 -1.13
CA ALA A 82 -14.07 4.61 -0.20
C ALA A 82 -13.06 5.55 -0.88
N LEU A 83 -13.55 6.64 -1.46
CA LEU A 83 -12.74 7.61 -2.20
C LEU A 83 -12.74 8.97 -1.51
N SER A 84 -11.66 9.74 -1.69
CA SER A 84 -11.53 11.10 -1.17
C SER A 84 -10.86 12.01 -2.22
N PRO A 85 -11.35 13.24 -2.42
CA PRO A 85 -10.71 14.21 -3.32
C PRO A 85 -9.47 14.87 -2.70
N ALA A 86 -9.21 14.64 -1.41
CA ALA A 86 -8.07 15.22 -0.70
C ALA A 86 -6.76 14.42 -0.91
N ALA A 87 -6.83 13.22 -1.49
CA ALA A 87 -5.66 12.40 -1.77
C ALA A 87 -4.84 12.98 -2.93
N ASP A 88 -3.53 12.67 -2.95
CA ASP A 88 -2.64 13.06 -4.04
C ASP A 88 -2.79 12.11 -5.24
N GLY A 89 -3.12 10.85 -5.00
CA GLY A 89 -3.33 9.84 -6.02
C GLY A 89 -4.18 8.67 -5.53
N ILE A 90 -4.39 7.71 -6.40
CA ILE A 90 -5.11 6.47 -6.11
C ILE A 90 -4.39 5.29 -6.79
N THR A 91 -4.17 4.21 -6.04
CA THR A 91 -3.85 2.92 -6.65
C THR A 91 -5.06 2.43 -7.43
N PHE A 92 -5.10 2.73 -8.72
CA PHE A 92 -6.18 2.32 -9.61
C PHE A 92 -5.99 0.85 -10.00
N MET A 93 -6.21 -0.02 -9.00
CA MET A 93 -5.82 -1.42 -9.06
C MET A 93 -6.87 -2.33 -9.68
N MET A 94 -6.43 -3.34 -10.41
CA MET A 94 -7.20 -4.51 -10.82
C MET A 94 -6.76 -5.71 -9.99
N LEU A 95 -7.67 -6.34 -9.25
CA LEU A 95 -7.38 -7.62 -8.59
C LEU A 95 -7.42 -8.74 -9.63
N MET A 96 -6.24 -9.02 -10.22
CA MET A 96 -6.10 -9.81 -11.45
C MET A 96 -6.53 -11.27 -11.28
N ASN A 97 -6.42 -11.84 -10.08
CA ASN A 97 -6.86 -13.21 -9.77
C ASN A 97 -8.19 -13.28 -9.01
N SER A 98 -9.01 -12.23 -9.06
CA SER A 98 -10.35 -12.29 -8.49
C SER A 98 -11.27 -13.17 -9.35
N LEU A 99 -12.10 -13.96 -8.67
CA LEU A 99 -13.21 -14.70 -9.28
C LEU A 99 -14.49 -13.86 -9.37
N ASP A 100 -14.44 -12.61 -8.92
CA ASP A 100 -15.57 -11.67 -8.94
C ASP A 100 -15.27 -10.49 -9.88
N GLN A 101 -16.07 -10.33 -10.93
CA GLN A 101 -15.94 -9.23 -11.88
C GLN A 101 -15.97 -7.85 -11.21
N ARG A 102 -16.56 -7.75 -10.03
CA ARG A 102 -16.57 -6.51 -9.24
C ARG A 102 -15.14 -5.98 -9.03
N PHE A 103 -14.20 -6.84 -8.65
CA PHE A 103 -12.82 -6.47 -8.32
C PHE A 103 -11.88 -6.48 -9.53
N LEU A 104 -12.28 -7.13 -10.62
CA LEU A 104 -11.55 -7.06 -11.89
C LEU A 104 -11.71 -5.71 -12.56
N ILE A 105 -12.95 -5.21 -12.70
CA ILE A 105 -13.23 -3.96 -13.43
C ILE A 105 -14.42 -3.17 -12.87
N GLY A 106 -15.31 -3.80 -12.10
CA GLY A 106 -16.56 -3.18 -11.69
C GLY A 106 -16.38 -1.96 -10.79
N GLU A 107 -15.51 -2.02 -9.80
CA GLU A 107 -15.23 -0.90 -8.90
C GLU A 107 -14.47 0.21 -9.64
N GLN A 108 -13.56 -0.13 -10.55
CA GLN A 108 -12.83 0.83 -11.36
C GLN A 108 -13.77 1.65 -12.26
N VAL A 109 -14.73 0.98 -12.91
CA VAL A 109 -15.75 1.67 -13.75
C VAL A 109 -16.61 2.60 -12.90
N LYS A 110 -17.02 2.19 -11.69
CA LYS A 110 -17.81 3.03 -10.78
C LYS A 110 -17.01 4.24 -10.27
N GLY A 111 -15.74 4.05 -9.92
CA GLY A 111 -14.87 5.08 -9.34
C GLY A 111 -14.30 6.06 -10.36
N ALA A 112 -14.11 5.66 -11.62
CA ALA A 112 -13.43 6.47 -12.64
C ALA A 112 -14.03 7.88 -12.84
N PRO A 113 -15.37 8.10 -12.86
CA PRO A 113 -15.93 9.43 -12.97
C PRO A 113 -15.57 10.34 -11.79
N PHE A 114 -15.51 9.79 -10.56
CA PHE A 114 -15.07 10.53 -9.38
C PHE A 114 -13.60 10.91 -9.48
N VAL A 115 -12.73 9.95 -9.80
CA VAL A 115 -11.28 10.16 -9.97
C VAL A 115 -11.02 11.27 -10.98
N LYS A 116 -11.66 11.20 -12.16
CA LYS A 116 -11.53 12.23 -13.19
C LYS A 116 -12.00 13.60 -12.72
N LYS A 117 -13.13 13.68 -12.01
CA LYS A 117 -13.69 14.95 -11.52
C LYS A 117 -12.85 15.57 -10.42
N SER A 118 -12.30 14.76 -9.53
CA SER A 118 -11.47 15.20 -8.39
C SER A 118 -10.07 15.64 -8.81
N GLY A 119 -9.58 15.17 -9.96
CA GLY A 119 -8.23 15.46 -10.44
C GLY A 119 -7.12 14.71 -9.70
N ILE A 120 -7.46 13.73 -8.83
CA ILE A 120 -6.47 12.86 -8.19
C ILE A 120 -5.81 11.97 -9.25
N GLU A 121 -4.50 11.71 -9.10
CA GLU A 121 -3.73 10.94 -10.08
C GLU A 121 -4.04 9.44 -9.99
N PRO A 122 -4.58 8.81 -11.04
CA PRO A 122 -4.75 7.36 -11.05
C PRO A 122 -3.42 6.67 -11.39
N VAL A 123 -2.99 5.73 -10.55
CA VAL A 123 -1.83 4.88 -10.79
C VAL A 123 -2.31 3.48 -11.15
N PRO A 124 -2.33 3.10 -12.45
CA PRO A 124 -2.77 1.78 -12.90
C PRO A 124 -1.88 0.68 -12.30
N MET A 125 -2.49 -0.29 -11.61
CA MET A 125 -1.75 -1.32 -10.88
C MET A 125 -2.38 -2.70 -11.06
N GLY A 126 -1.58 -3.68 -11.47
CA GLY A 126 -1.95 -5.08 -11.38
C GLY A 126 -1.76 -5.56 -9.93
N TYR A 127 -2.81 -6.07 -9.30
CA TYR A 127 -2.81 -6.53 -7.92
C TYR A 127 -3.09 -8.03 -7.89
N LEU A 128 -2.15 -8.81 -7.35
CA LEU A 128 -2.20 -10.28 -7.33
C LEU A 128 -2.09 -10.79 -5.90
N ILE A 129 -3.08 -11.52 -5.43
CA ILE A 129 -3.07 -12.07 -4.07
C ILE A 129 -2.51 -13.50 -4.08
N CYS A 130 -1.46 -13.68 -3.28
CA CYS A 130 -0.79 -14.95 -3.02
C CYS A 130 -1.28 -15.55 -1.69
N GLU A 131 -1.04 -16.84 -1.46
CA GLU A 131 -1.24 -17.44 -0.15
C GLU A 131 -0.38 -16.75 0.93
N PRO A 132 -0.92 -16.60 2.15
CA PRO A 132 -2.17 -17.15 2.67
C PRO A 132 -3.43 -16.32 2.34
N GLY A 133 -3.33 -15.14 1.72
CA GLY A 133 -4.42 -14.33 1.21
C GLY A 133 -5.11 -13.42 2.23
N GLY A 134 -5.06 -13.74 3.51
CA GLY A 134 -5.61 -12.91 4.60
C GLY A 134 -7.05 -12.44 4.39
N LYS A 135 -7.38 -11.26 4.93
CA LYS A 135 -8.68 -10.60 4.77
C LYS A 135 -8.90 -10.16 3.31
N ALA A 136 -7.84 -9.65 2.65
CA ALA A 136 -7.91 -9.17 1.27
C ALA A 136 -8.30 -10.29 0.28
N GLY A 137 -7.72 -11.48 0.43
CA GLY A 137 -8.06 -12.63 -0.41
C GLY A 137 -9.49 -13.10 -0.26
N LYS A 138 -10.01 -13.09 0.98
CA LYS A 138 -11.40 -13.45 1.27
C LYS A 138 -12.39 -12.45 0.68
N VAL A 139 -12.19 -11.15 0.95
CA VAL A 139 -13.07 -10.08 0.45
C VAL A 139 -13.01 -10.00 -1.08
N GLY A 140 -11.82 -10.06 -1.65
CA GLY A 140 -11.58 -10.01 -3.08
C GLY A 140 -11.97 -11.28 -3.84
N LYS A 141 -12.35 -12.36 -3.14
CA LYS A 141 -12.65 -13.69 -3.74
C LYS A 141 -11.51 -14.15 -4.66
N ALA A 142 -10.28 -13.99 -4.20
CA ALA A 142 -9.11 -14.31 -5.01
C ALA A 142 -8.90 -15.82 -5.15
N ASP A 143 -8.58 -16.26 -6.36
CA ASP A 143 -7.99 -17.57 -6.63
C ASP A 143 -6.49 -17.48 -6.29
N LEU A 144 -6.16 -17.75 -5.01
CA LEU A 144 -4.85 -17.50 -4.43
C LEU A 144 -3.73 -18.21 -5.19
N ILE A 145 -2.59 -17.55 -5.27
CA ILE A 145 -1.37 -18.12 -5.85
C ILE A 145 -0.59 -18.84 -4.75
N ALA A 146 -0.47 -20.16 -4.86
CA ALA A 146 0.33 -20.95 -3.95
C ALA A 146 1.84 -20.79 -4.23
N PRO A 147 2.73 -21.00 -3.22
CA PRO A 147 4.18 -20.80 -3.36
C PRO A 147 4.83 -21.54 -4.53
N GLY A 148 4.30 -22.71 -4.93
CA GLY A 148 4.82 -23.50 -6.06
C GLY A 148 4.28 -23.10 -7.44
N GLN A 149 3.39 -22.12 -7.54
CA GLN A 149 2.75 -21.72 -8.80
C GLN A 149 3.51 -20.59 -9.52
N ILE A 150 4.80 -20.81 -9.74
CA ILE A 150 5.74 -19.86 -10.38
C ILE A 150 5.20 -19.40 -11.74
N ASP A 151 4.87 -20.34 -12.62
CA ASP A 151 4.38 -20.06 -13.99
C ASP A 151 3.14 -19.15 -13.99
N ARG A 152 2.30 -19.24 -12.95
CA ARG A 152 1.12 -18.37 -12.84
C ARG A 152 1.52 -16.93 -12.55
N VAL A 153 2.48 -16.70 -11.64
CA VAL A 153 2.96 -15.35 -11.34
C VAL A 153 3.63 -14.74 -12.56
N GLU A 154 4.47 -15.50 -13.28
CA GLU A 154 5.10 -15.07 -14.53
C GLU A 154 4.03 -14.61 -15.54
N ALA A 155 3.00 -15.44 -15.74
CA ALA A 155 1.91 -15.12 -16.68
C ALA A 155 1.15 -13.85 -16.26
N TYR A 156 0.87 -13.66 -14.97
CA TYR A 156 0.19 -12.46 -14.47
C TYR A 156 1.07 -11.21 -14.58
N ALA A 157 2.37 -11.31 -14.30
CA ALA A 157 3.31 -10.20 -14.43
C ALA A 157 3.44 -9.73 -15.90
N MET A 158 3.59 -10.67 -16.85
CA MET A 158 3.56 -10.35 -18.28
C MET A 158 2.23 -9.73 -18.71
N ALA A 159 1.11 -10.28 -18.25
CA ALA A 159 -0.23 -9.74 -18.57
C ALA A 159 -0.39 -8.32 -18.03
N ALA A 160 0.07 -8.04 -16.81
CA ALA A 160 0.05 -6.69 -16.22
C ALA A 160 0.83 -5.71 -17.10
N GLN A 161 2.02 -6.08 -17.55
CA GLN A 161 2.82 -5.25 -18.45
C GLN A 161 2.12 -5.03 -19.81
N PHE A 162 1.57 -6.08 -20.41
CA PHE A 162 0.88 -5.97 -21.71
C PHE A 162 -0.41 -5.16 -21.65
N LEU A 163 -1.10 -5.15 -20.49
CA LEU A 163 -2.26 -4.28 -20.23
C LEU A 163 -1.87 -2.82 -19.97
N GLY A 164 -0.58 -2.52 -19.86
CA GLY A 164 -0.09 -1.15 -19.66
C GLY A 164 -0.21 -0.67 -18.22
N PHE A 165 -0.22 -1.56 -17.24
CA PHE A 165 -0.13 -1.15 -15.84
C PHE A 165 1.23 -0.51 -15.56
N HIS A 166 1.27 0.37 -14.55
CA HIS A 166 2.50 1.06 -14.14
C HIS A 166 3.21 0.35 -12.98
N LEU A 167 2.49 -0.48 -12.24
CA LEU A 167 2.99 -1.21 -11.07
C LEU A 167 2.42 -2.63 -11.07
N PHE A 168 3.17 -3.57 -10.50
CA PHE A 168 2.68 -4.91 -10.21
C PHE A 168 2.87 -5.24 -8.73
N TYR A 169 1.78 -5.58 -8.04
CA TYR A 169 1.76 -5.77 -6.61
C TYR A 169 1.44 -7.22 -6.24
N LEU A 170 2.36 -7.86 -5.52
CA LEU A 170 2.19 -9.17 -4.91
C LEU A 170 1.81 -9.02 -3.44
N GLU A 171 0.65 -9.53 -3.06
CA GLU A 171 0.06 -9.35 -1.74
C GLU A 171 -0.16 -10.70 -1.05
N ALA A 172 0.34 -10.85 0.19
CA ALA A 172 0.04 -12.02 1.02
C ALA A 172 -1.28 -11.90 1.78
N GLY A 173 -1.88 -10.72 1.82
CA GLY A 173 -3.14 -10.42 2.49
C GLY A 173 -2.99 -9.66 3.80
N SER A 174 -3.94 -8.76 4.06
CA SER A 174 -4.02 -8.06 5.34
C SER A 174 -4.19 -9.07 6.48
N GLY A 175 -3.38 -8.92 7.52
CA GLY A 175 -3.33 -9.84 8.66
C GLY A 175 -2.67 -11.19 8.37
N ALA A 176 -1.98 -11.35 7.25
CA ALA A 176 -1.26 -12.58 6.93
C ALA A 176 -0.17 -12.92 7.96
N ASP A 177 -0.05 -14.20 8.30
CA ASP A 177 0.96 -14.69 9.23
C ASP A 177 2.36 -14.82 8.59
N SER A 178 2.42 -14.83 7.27
CA SER A 178 3.67 -14.93 6.50
C SER A 178 3.64 -14.01 5.28
N PRO A 179 4.79 -13.46 4.87
CA PRO A 179 4.90 -12.67 3.64
C PRO A 179 4.78 -13.54 2.39
N VAL A 180 4.68 -12.87 1.23
CA VAL A 180 4.76 -13.52 -0.09
C VAL A 180 6.04 -14.34 -0.19
N ASN A 181 5.94 -15.55 -0.73
CA ASN A 181 7.11 -16.40 -0.98
C ASN A 181 8.11 -15.72 -1.94
N THR A 182 9.39 -15.72 -1.58
CA THR A 182 10.45 -15.02 -2.33
C THR A 182 10.65 -15.54 -3.74
N ASP A 183 10.33 -16.83 -4.03
CA ASP A 183 10.43 -17.37 -5.38
C ASP A 183 9.35 -16.78 -6.30
N LEU A 184 8.15 -16.45 -5.76
CA LEU A 184 7.11 -15.75 -6.53
C LEU A 184 7.54 -14.30 -6.84
N ILE A 185 8.25 -13.63 -5.92
CA ILE A 185 8.77 -12.27 -6.14
C ILE A 185 9.83 -12.29 -7.24
N ARG A 186 10.77 -13.25 -7.21
CA ARG A 186 11.79 -13.41 -8.26
C ARG A 186 11.14 -13.68 -9.63
N ALA A 187 10.16 -14.58 -9.67
CA ALA A 187 9.42 -14.88 -10.90
C ALA A 187 8.77 -13.64 -11.51
N ALA A 188 8.12 -12.82 -10.68
CA ALA A 188 7.55 -11.55 -11.14
C ALA A 188 8.63 -10.61 -11.69
N ARG A 189 9.77 -10.47 -10.96
CA ARG A 189 10.89 -9.60 -11.37
C ARG A 189 11.51 -10.03 -12.69
N GLU A 190 11.65 -11.34 -12.91
CA GLU A 190 12.23 -11.89 -14.12
C GLU A 190 11.30 -11.82 -15.34
N SER A 191 9.99 -11.67 -15.11
CA SER A 191 8.97 -11.76 -16.16
C SER A 191 8.41 -10.44 -16.63
N CYS A 192 8.69 -9.32 -15.95
CA CYS A 192 8.25 -7.99 -16.38
C CYS A 192 9.21 -6.88 -15.94
N ASP A 193 9.14 -5.75 -16.64
CA ASP A 193 9.92 -4.54 -16.33
C ASP A 193 9.19 -3.58 -15.38
N LEU A 194 7.99 -3.94 -14.92
CA LEU A 194 7.21 -3.12 -13.99
C LEU A 194 7.90 -3.05 -12.62
N PRO A 195 7.83 -1.91 -11.91
CA PRO A 195 8.16 -1.89 -10.50
C PRO A 195 7.30 -2.88 -9.72
N ILE A 196 7.98 -3.74 -8.92
CA ILE A 196 7.35 -4.78 -8.11
C ILE A 196 7.11 -4.26 -6.71
N ILE A 197 5.87 -4.32 -6.28
CA ILE A 197 5.46 -4.01 -4.91
C ILE A 197 5.16 -5.30 -4.18
N VAL A 198 5.57 -5.40 -2.92
CA VAL A 198 5.28 -6.56 -2.07
C VAL A 198 4.70 -6.11 -0.74
N GLY A 199 3.60 -6.72 -0.32
CA GLY A 199 2.96 -6.46 0.96
C GLY A 199 2.28 -7.66 1.58
N GLY A 200 1.75 -7.46 2.78
CA GLY A 200 1.15 -8.49 3.61
C GLY A 200 2.18 -9.33 4.38
N GLY A 201 1.97 -9.50 5.68
CA GLY A 201 2.80 -10.35 6.54
C GLY A 201 4.23 -9.87 6.81
N ILE A 202 4.62 -8.67 6.35
CA ILE A 202 5.97 -8.12 6.59
C ILE A 202 5.96 -7.34 7.91
N ARG A 203 6.63 -7.88 8.94
CA ARG A 203 6.63 -7.36 10.31
C ARG A 203 8.01 -7.09 10.89
N ASP A 204 9.07 -7.47 10.21
CA ASP A 204 10.46 -7.27 10.66
C ASP A 204 11.40 -6.94 9.49
N SER A 205 12.59 -6.44 9.83
CA SER A 205 13.63 -6.07 8.87
C SER A 205 14.15 -7.28 8.06
N ARG A 206 14.06 -8.49 8.60
CA ARG A 206 14.48 -9.72 7.88
C ARG A 206 13.50 -10.04 6.76
N ALA A 207 12.19 -9.98 7.02
CA ALA A 207 11.17 -10.19 5.99
C ALA A 207 11.22 -9.10 4.91
N ALA A 208 11.40 -7.84 5.31
CA ALA A 208 11.57 -6.72 4.39
C ALA A 208 12.80 -6.88 3.48
N ARG A 209 13.94 -7.26 4.08
CA ARG A 209 15.18 -7.57 3.34
C ARG A 209 14.98 -8.71 2.35
N ALA A 210 14.37 -9.81 2.77
CA ALA A 210 14.13 -10.96 1.92
C ALA A 210 13.26 -10.61 0.69
N ALA A 211 12.26 -9.74 0.86
CA ALA A 211 11.44 -9.24 -0.24
C ALA A 211 12.27 -8.36 -1.21
N SER A 212 13.07 -7.44 -0.69
CA SER A 212 13.94 -6.57 -1.49
C SER A 212 14.99 -7.38 -2.26
N GLU A 213 15.71 -8.31 -1.60
CA GLU A 213 16.69 -9.19 -2.25
C GLU A 213 16.07 -10.11 -3.30
N ALA A 214 14.78 -10.43 -3.17
CA ALA A 214 14.04 -11.21 -4.16
C ALA A 214 13.59 -10.38 -5.38
N GLY A 215 13.72 -9.04 -5.35
CA GLY A 215 13.42 -8.15 -6.46
C GLY A 215 12.24 -7.21 -6.25
N ALA A 216 11.74 -7.05 -5.02
CA ALA A 216 10.77 -6.01 -4.71
C ALA A 216 11.43 -4.63 -4.77
N ASP A 217 10.84 -3.71 -5.53
CA ASP A 217 11.24 -2.29 -5.56
C ASP A 217 10.65 -1.53 -4.36
N TRP A 218 9.45 -1.92 -3.94
CA TRP A 218 8.77 -1.33 -2.79
C TRP A 218 8.23 -2.41 -1.86
N VAL A 219 8.34 -2.16 -0.56
CA VAL A 219 7.74 -2.98 0.49
C VAL A 219 6.64 -2.17 1.19
N ILE A 220 5.47 -2.77 1.33
CA ILE A 220 4.32 -2.17 2.01
C ILE A 220 4.01 -2.93 3.29
N THR A 221 3.83 -2.19 4.38
CA THR A 221 3.37 -2.70 5.67
C THR A 221 2.07 -2.02 6.09
N GLY A 222 1.22 -2.72 6.81
CA GLY A 222 -0.05 -2.20 7.35
C GLY A 222 -0.19 -2.53 8.83
N ASN A 223 -0.54 -3.76 9.18
CA ASN A 223 -0.87 -4.15 10.56
C ASN A 223 0.19 -3.81 11.62
N ILE A 224 1.46 -3.78 11.26
CA ILE A 224 2.52 -3.36 12.18
C ILE A 224 2.28 -1.95 12.74
N THR A 225 1.62 -1.06 12.00
CA THR A 225 1.31 0.30 12.47
C THR A 225 0.24 0.32 13.55
N GLU A 226 -0.54 -0.76 13.67
CA GLU A 226 -1.65 -0.91 14.62
C GLU A 226 -1.20 -1.61 15.90
N GLU A 227 -0.03 -2.26 15.90
CA GLU A 227 0.52 -3.00 17.04
C GLU A 227 1.15 -2.10 18.12
N TYR A 228 1.34 -0.80 17.81
CA TYR A 228 2.00 0.16 18.70
C TYR A 228 1.10 1.37 18.94
N ASP A 229 0.86 1.67 20.22
CA ASP A 229 0.13 2.88 20.63
C ASP A 229 1.06 4.10 20.77
N ASP A 230 2.34 3.88 21.12
CA ASP A 230 3.34 4.94 21.23
C ASP A 230 4.00 5.22 19.87
N ALA A 231 3.93 6.48 19.43
CA ALA A 231 4.46 6.91 18.14
C ALA A 231 5.99 6.77 18.04
N SER A 232 6.72 6.90 19.15
CA SER A 232 8.18 6.77 19.17
C SER A 232 8.62 5.31 19.05
N GLU A 233 7.89 4.40 19.69
CA GLU A 233 8.11 2.96 19.53
C GLU A 233 7.81 2.53 18.09
N LEU A 234 6.68 2.96 17.53
CA LEU A 234 6.34 2.70 16.13
C LEU A 234 7.42 3.23 15.18
N GLN A 235 7.87 4.46 15.39
CA GLN A 235 8.94 5.06 14.58
C GLN A 235 10.23 4.22 14.65
N ALA A 236 10.64 3.77 15.83
CA ALA A 236 11.83 2.95 16.00
C ALA A 236 11.74 1.62 15.23
N VAL A 237 10.60 0.93 15.33
CA VAL A 237 10.33 -0.33 14.63
C VAL A 237 10.33 -0.14 13.12
N LEU A 238 9.65 0.90 12.60
CA LEU A 238 9.63 1.19 11.17
C LEU A 238 11.00 1.62 10.64
N THR A 239 11.80 2.33 11.45
CA THR A 239 13.19 2.68 11.10
C THR A 239 14.05 1.43 10.95
N ASP A 240 13.93 0.44 11.86
CA ASP A 240 14.65 -0.82 11.74
C ASP A 240 14.22 -1.60 10.48
N LEU A 241 12.91 -1.66 10.21
CA LEU A 241 12.37 -2.30 9.02
C LEU A 241 12.92 -1.67 7.74
N ILE A 242 12.92 -0.34 7.62
CA ILE A 242 13.42 0.40 6.45
C ILE A 242 14.92 0.21 6.26
N ARG A 243 15.70 0.15 7.35
CA ARG A 243 17.15 -0.18 7.28
C ARG A 243 17.40 -1.57 6.73
N GLY A 244 16.45 -2.49 6.92
CA GLY A 244 16.54 -3.84 6.36
C GLY A 244 16.45 -3.86 4.83
N ILE A 245 15.80 -2.88 4.21
CA ILE A 245 15.59 -2.79 2.75
C ILE A 245 16.79 -2.13 2.04
N ASN A 246 17.49 -1.22 2.73
CA ASN A 246 18.66 -0.49 2.25
C ASN A 246 19.94 -1.23 2.64
#